data_07db72fa0e6997446878398cd2714edd
#
_entry.id   07db72fa0e6997446878398cd2714edd
#
_cell.length_a   1.000
_cell.length_b   1.000
_cell.length_c   1.000
_cell.angle_alpha   90.00
_cell.angle_beta   90.00
_cell.angle_gamma   90.00
#
_symmetry.space_group_name_H-M   'P 1'
#
loop_
_entity.id
_entity.type
_entity.pdbx_description
1 polymer ?
#
loop_
_entity_poly.entity_id
_entity_poly.type
_entity_poly.pdbx_seq_one_letter_code
_entity_poly.pdbx_strand_id
1 'polypeptide(L)' 'MSVSEIAQRHFAAAIKDAEAAGLDHDGLCRALLGLLVSEYLKTRDVADVQSELRFVADNCDPDADFVFMRP' A
#
# COMPACT_ATOMS: atom_id res chain seq x y z
N MET A 1 4.09 1.19 19.51
CA MET A 1 3.86 0.54 18.19
C MET A 1 3.47 1.62 17.19
N SER A 2 4.15 1.69 16.07
CA SER A 2 3.89 2.71 15.05
C SER A 2 2.95 2.18 13.97
N VAL A 3 2.34 3.09 13.21
CA VAL A 3 1.52 2.75 12.05
C VAL A 3 2.35 1.97 11.04
N SER A 4 3.60 2.40 10.84
CA SER A 4 4.52 1.73 9.91
C SER A 4 4.78 0.28 10.33
N GLU A 5 4.99 0.03 11.61
CA GLU A 5 5.22 -1.31 12.13
C GLU A 5 3.99 -2.20 11.93
N ILE A 6 2.80 -1.67 12.18
CA ILE A 6 1.55 -2.40 11.96
C ILE A 6 1.42 -2.78 10.48
N ALA A 7 1.64 -1.82 9.59
CA ALA A 7 1.52 -2.04 8.15
C ALA A 7 2.52 -3.10 7.68
N GLN A 8 3.78 -3.00 8.10
CA GLN A 8 4.82 -3.94 7.71
C GLN A 8 4.51 -5.35 8.18
N ARG A 9 4.05 -5.48 9.42
CA ARG A 9 3.74 -6.79 10.00
C ARG A 9 2.62 -7.49 9.23
N HIS A 10 1.55 -6.77 8.96
CA HIS A 10 0.40 -7.36 8.27
C HIS A 10 0.68 -7.61 6.80
N PHE A 11 1.47 -6.75 6.16
CA PHE A 11 1.87 -6.98 4.79
C PHE A 11 2.75 -8.22 4.68
N ALA A 12 3.70 -8.39 5.60
CA ALA A 12 4.57 -9.57 5.61
C ALA A 12 3.73 -10.86 5.78
N ALA A 13 2.71 -10.82 6.63
CA ALA A 13 1.81 -11.95 6.81
C ALA A 13 1.03 -12.25 5.53
N ALA A 14 0.56 -11.22 4.84
CA ALA A 14 -0.17 -11.38 3.58
C ALA A 14 0.71 -12.02 2.50
N ILE A 15 1.97 -11.61 2.42
CA ILE A 15 2.94 -12.19 1.48
C ILE A 15 3.11 -13.69 1.77
N LYS A 16 3.28 -14.06 3.04
CA LYS A 16 3.42 -15.46 3.42
C LYS A 16 2.18 -16.28 3.06
N ASP A 17 1.00 -15.71 3.28
CA ASP A 17 -0.25 -16.38 2.96
C ASP A 17 -0.38 -16.61 1.46
N ALA A 18 -0.02 -15.62 0.66
CA ALA A 18 -0.06 -15.73 -0.79
C ALA A 18 0.91 -16.81 -1.29
N GLU A 19 2.12 -16.83 -0.76
CA GLU A 19 3.11 -17.84 -1.11
C GLU A 19 2.62 -19.25 -0.76
N ALA A 20 2.05 -19.41 0.43
CA ALA A 20 1.51 -20.70 0.86
C ALA A 20 0.37 -21.17 -0.03
N ALA A 21 -0.42 -20.25 -0.59
CA ALA A 21 -1.52 -20.56 -1.47
C ALA A 21 -1.10 -20.72 -2.94
N GLY A 22 0.16 -20.48 -3.26
CA GLY A 22 0.67 -20.56 -4.63
C GLY A 22 0.24 -19.39 -5.50
N LEU A 23 -0.08 -18.26 -4.90
CA LEU A 23 -0.52 -17.05 -5.59
C LEU A 23 0.64 -16.08 -5.75
N ASP A 24 0.58 -15.22 -6.78
CA ASP A 24 1.68 -14.30 -7.05
C ASP A 24 1.58 -13.03 -6.21
N HIS A 25 2.73 -12.40 -5.98
CA HIS A 25 2.81 -11.16 -5.20
C HIS A 25 2.16 -9.99 -5.94
N ASP A 26 2.24 -9.99 -7.26
CA ASP A 26 1.68 -8.92 -8.07
C ASP A 26 0.16 -8.83 -7.90
N GLY A 27 -0.51 -9.98 -7.95
CA GLY A 27 -1.95 -10.04 -7.71
C GLY A 27 -2.34 -9.59 -6.32
N LEU A 28 -1.55 -9.99 -5.31
CA LEU A 28 -1.76 -9.56 -3.93
C LEU A 28 -1.61 -8.04 -3.81
N CYS A 29 -0.57 -7.48 -4.38
CA CYS A 29 -0.33 -6.03 -4.31
C CYS A 29 -1.47 -5.26 -4.97
N ARG A 30 -1.96 -5.75 -6.10
CA ARG A 30 -3.07 -5.12 -6.82
C ARG A 30 -4.35 -5.15 -5.97
N ALA A 31 -4.62 -6.27 -5.33
CA ALA A 31 -5.78 -6.42 -4.45
C ALA A 31 -5.68 -5.48 -3.24
N LEU A 32 -4.50 -5.42 -2.62
CA LEU A 32 -4.26 -4.54 -1.47
C LEU A 32 -4.42 -3.08 -1.87
N LEU A 33 -3.92 -2.69 -3.04
CA LEU A 33 -4.05 -1.33 -3.52
C LEU A 33 -5.53 -0.93 -3.64
N GLY A 34 -6.36 -1.81 -4.18
CA GLY A 34 -7.80 -1.58 -4.25
C GLY A 34 -8.44 -1.39 -2.89
N LEU A 35 -8.05 -2.22 -1.92
CA LEU A 35 -8.56 -2.12 -0.56
C LEU A 35 -8.15 -0.81 0.10
N LEU A 36 -6.90 -0.39 -0.12
CA LEU A 36 -6.40 0.87 0.41
C LEU A 36 -7.16 2.07 -0.14
N VAL A 37 -7.43 2.07 -1.43
CA VAL A 37 -8.20 3.14 -2.07
C VAL A 37 -9.62 3.17 -1.47
N SER A 38 -10.25 2.02 -1.31
CA SER A 38 -11.58 1.92 -0.71
C SER A 38 -11.60 2.48 0.71
N GLU A 39 -10.55 2.20 1.48
CA GLU A 39 -10.46 2.70 2.85
C GLU A 39 -10.30 4.21 2.89
N TYR A 40 -9.47 4.77 2.01
CA TYR A 40 -9.31 6.22 1.90
C TYR A 40 -10.64 6.92 1.58
N LEU A 41 -11.42 6.33 0.67
CA LEU A 41 -12.65 6.95 0.19
C LEU A 41 -13.76 6.98 1.26
N LYS A 42 -13.58 6.27 2.37
CA LYS A 42 -14.54 6.35 3.48
C LYS A 42 -14.50 7.72 4.16
N THR A 43 -13.36 8.39 4.17
CA THR A 43 -13.16 9.63 4.93
C THR A 43 -12.57 10.77 4.12
N ARG A 44 -12.20 10.53 2.86
CA ARG A 44 -11.53 11.52 2.02
C ARG A 44 -12.24 11.66 0.68
N ASP A 45 -12.16 12.84 0.10
CA ASP A 45 -12.70 13.12 -1.22
C ASP A 45 -11.93 12.37 -2.30
N VAL A 46 -12.62 12.09 -3.41
CA VAL A 46 -11.99 11.48 -4.58
C VAL A 46 -10.76 12.25 -5.03
N ALA A 47 -10.86 13.59 -5.08
CA ALA A 47 -9.74 14.43 -5.52
C ALA A 47 -8.52 14.28 -4.61
N ASP A 48 -8.74 14.19 -3.30
CA ASP A 48 -7.66 13.98 -2.33
C ASP A 48 -6.98 12.65 -2.53
N VAL A 49 -7.77 11.59 -2.72
CA VAL A 49 -7.23 10.23 -2.92
C VAL A 49 -6.45 10.19 -4.24
N GLN A 50 -6.97 10.83 -5.29
CA GLN A 50 -6.28 10.90 -6.57
C GLN A 50 -4.93 11.62 -6.42
N SER A 51 -4.89 12.72 -5.65
CA SER A 51 -3.64 13.43 -5.40
C SER A 51 -2.62 12.57 -4.68
N GLU A 52 -3.07 11.81 -3.69
CA GLU A 52 -2.23 10.87 -2.94
C GLU A 52 -1.61 9.84 -3.89
N LEU A 53 -2.44 9.26 -4.75
CA LEU A 53 -1.99 8.24 -5.70
C LEU A 53 -1.03 8.81 -6.74
N ARG A 54 -1.29 10.05 -7.20
CA ARG A 54 -0.37 10.72 -8.12
C ARG A 54 0.97 10.98 -7.48
N PHE A 55 0.98 11.37 -6.21
CA PHE A 55 2.22 11.56 -5.47
C PHE A 55 3.03 10.26 -5.43
N VAL A 56 2.37 9.16 -5.11
CA VAL A 56 3.02 7.85 -5.10
C VAL A 56 3.57 7.50 -6.48
N ALA A 57 2.76 7.70 -7.53
CA ALA A 57 3.16 7.41 -8.90
C ALA A 57 4.37 8.24 -9.33
N ASP A 58 4.36 9.53 -8.99
CA ASP A 58 5.45 10.45 -9.37
C ASP A 58 6.76 10.12 -8.65
N ASN A 59 6.66 9.51 -7.46
CA ASN A 59 7.83 9.17 -6.64
C ASN A 59 8.11 7.67 -6.63
N CYS A 60 7.57 6.93 -7.57
CA CYS A 60 7.71 5.48 -7.66
C CYS A 60 9.05 5.12 -8.32
N ASP A 61 10.14 5.39 -7.59
CA ASP A 61 11.51 5.19 -8.04
C ASP A 61 12.27 4.58 -6.86
N PRO A 62 13.00 3.46 -7.05
CA PRO A 62 13.76 2.85 -5.95
C PRO A 62 14.76 3.80 -5.29
N ASP A 63 15.25 4.80 -6.04
CA ASP A 63 16.19 5.79 -5.52
C ASP A 63 15.50 6.99 -4.87
N ALA A 64 14.18 7.09 -5.00
CA ALA A 64 13.43 8.18 -4.40
C ALA A 64 13.17 7.92 -2.93
N ASP A 65 13.06 9.00 -2.17
CA ASP A 65 12.81 8.94 -0.74
C ASP A 65 11.32 9.12 -0.47
N PHE A 66 10.63 8.05 -0.18
CA PHE A 66 9.18 8.08 0.07
C PHE A 66 8.92 8.52 1.51
N VAL A 67 8.66 9.80 1.68
CA VAL A 67 8.44 10.38 3.02
C VAL A 67 7.33 9.65 3.78
N PHE A 68 6.25 9.29 3.10
CA PHE A 68 5.12 8.60 3.73
C PHE A 68 5.46 7.16 4.16
N MET A 69 6.57 6.61 3.67
CA MET A 69 7.03 5.26 4.02
C MET A 69 7.96 5.26 5.24
N ARG A 70 8.34 6.42 5.72
CA ARG A 70 9.25 6.50 6.86
C ARG A 70 8.51 6.20 8.16
N PRO A 71 9.15 5.45 9.05
CA PRO A 71 8.56 5.18 10.36
C PRO A 71 8.40 6.44 11.21
#